data_0636766a2db9005e4c1723b6f0e0e15e
#
_entry.id   0636766a2db9005e4c1723b6f0e0e15e
#
_cell.length_a   1.000
_cell.length_b   1.000
_cell.length_c   1.000
_cell.angle_alpha   90.00
_cell.angle_beta   90.00
_cell.angle_gamma   90.00
#
_symmetry.space_group_name_H-M   'P 1'
#
loop_
_entity.id
_entity.type
_entity.pdbx_description
1 polymer ?
#
loop_
_entity_poly.entity_id
_entity_poly.type
_entity_poly.pdbx_seq_one_letter_code
_entity_poly.pdbx_strand_id
1 'polypeptide(L)'
;MNASIHHVNVTVPKSLEDAAKHFYGVVMGLTEVPKPPESRGRGGAWYQLGDLQLHLSLEDGLGADCISKRHVCYTVSSLAEAEQKFREAGVEIIPDDMPTAGWSRFYVRDPGGNRLEIAQG
;
A
#
# COMPACT_ATOMS: atom_id res chain seq x y z
N MET A 1 28.20 -6.88 -3.07
CA MET A 1 27.07 -6.09 -3.62
C MET A 1 26.53 -5.18 -2.54
N ASN A 2 26.44 -3.89 -2.83
CA ASN A 2 25.85 -2.92 -1.90
C ASN A 2 24.48 -2.49 -2.49
N ALA A 3 23.45 -3.24 -2.15
CA ALA A 3 22.13 -2.99 -2.67
C ALA A 3 21.34 -2.05 -1.74
N SER A 4 20.47 -1.25 -2.34
CA SER A 4 19.49 -0.44 -1.62
C SER A 4 18.15 -0.52 -2.34
N ILE A 5 17.07 -0.14 -1.67
CA ILE A 5 15.75 -0.17 -2.27
C ILE A 5 15.45 1.22 -2.85
N HIS A 6 15.11 1.27 -4.13
CA HIS A 6 14.67 2.49 -4.82
C HIS A 6 13.15 2.63 -4.77
N HIS A 7 12.45 1.57 -5.10
CA HIS A 7 10.99 1.56 -5.08
C HIS A 7 10.45 0.15 -4.87
N VAL A 8 9.18 0.09 -4.51
CA VAL A 8 8.37 -1.14 -4.42
C VAL A 8 7.24 -0.99 -5.43
N ASN A 9 6.96 -2.03 -6.20
CA ASN A 9 5.85 -2.02 -7.14
C ASN A 9 4.77 -3.00 -6.68
N VAL A 10 3.53 -2.51 -6.60
CA VAL A 10 2.35 -3.34 -6.32
C VAL A 10 1.40 -3.26 -7.51
N THR A 11 0.60 -4.29 -7.70
CA THR A 11 -0.31 -4.32 -8.85
C THR A 11 -1.74 -4.51 -8.41
N VAL A 12 -2.65 -3.93 -9.18
CA VAL A 12 -4.09 -4.14 -9.04
C VAL A 12 -4.70 -4.38 -10.42
N PRO A 13 -5.86 -5.06 -10.51
CA PRO A 13 -6.55 -5.18 -11.78
C PRO A 13 -6.93 -3.82 -12.35
N LYS A 14 -6.99 -3.69 -13.68
CA LYS A 14 -7.35 -2.44 -14.35
C LYS A 14 -8.67 -1.88 -13.87
N SER A 15 -9.65 -2.74 -13.62
CA SER A 15 -10.98 -2.32 -13.14
C SER A 15 -10.94 -1.67 -11.76
N LEU A 16 -9.87 -1.82 -11.01
CA LEU A 16 -9.72 -1.28 -9.65
C LEU A 16 -8.70 -0.13 -9.58
N GLU A 17 -8.30 0.41 -10.73
CA GLU A 17 -7.33 1.51 -10.77
C GLU A 17 -7.75 2.71 -9.93
N ASP A 18 -8.98 3.20 -10.13
CA ASP A 18 -9.45 4.38 -9.41
C ASP A 18 -9.57 4.12 -7.91
N ALA A 19 -10.08 2.94 -7.54
CA ALA A 19 -10.19 2.55 -6.13
C ALA A 19 -8.80 2.47 -5.47
N ALA A 20 -7.80 1.94 -6.18
CA ALA A 20 -6.44 1.83 -5.68
C ALA A 20 -5.78 3.20 -5.53
N LYS A 21 -5.96 4.10 -6.51
CA LYS A 21 -5.45 5.46 -6.40
C LYS A 21 -6.09 6.21 -5.24
N HIS A 22 -7.38 6.00 -5.00
CA HIS A 22 -8.06 6.57 -3.84
C HIS A 22 -7.47 6.02 -2.54
N PHE A 23 -7.23 4.72 -2.49
CA PHE A 23 -6.67 4.07 -1.31
C PHE A 23 -5.30 4.66 -0.94
N TYR A 24 -4.37 4.68 -1.88
CA TYR A 24 -3.01 5.15 -1.59
C TYR A 24 -2.90 6.68 -1.51
N GLY A 25 -3.57 7.39 -2.40
CA GLY A 25 -3.44 8.83 -2.49
C GLY A 25 -4.33 9.61 -1.53
N VAL A 26 -5.52 9.08 -1.19
CA VAL A 26 -6.48 9.77 -0.33
C VAL A 26 -6.53 9.15 1.05
N VAL A 27 -6.83 7.85 1.16
CA VAL A 27 -6.96 7.20 2.47
C VAL A 27 -5.64 7.20 3.22
N MET A 28 -4.56 6.75 2.56
CA MET A 28 -3.22 6.78 3.15
C MET A 28 -2.56 8.15 3.06
N GLY A 29 -3.02 9.00 2.15
CA GLY A 29 -2.48 10.35 1.99
C GLY A 29 -1.07 10.41 1.43
N LEU A 30 -0.67 9.42 0.61
CA LEU A 30 0.66 9.43 -0.01
C LEU A 30 0.74 10.50 -1.10
N THR A 31 1.89 11.13 -1.22
CA THR A 31 2.11 12.18 -2.21
C THR A 31 2.39 11.57 -3.58
N GLU A 32 1.48 11.79 -4.52
CA GLU A 32 1.69 11.36 -5.90
C GLU A 32 2.78 12.19 -6.58
N VAL A 33 3.65 11.52 -7.34
CA VAL A 33 4.70 12.17 -8.13
C VAL A 33 4.51 11.83 -9.61
N PRO A 34 4.97 12.72 -10.53
CA PRO A 34 4.82 12.46 -11.96
C PRO A 34 5.57 11.21 -12.40
N LYS A 35 4.94 10.42 -13.26
CA LYS A 35 5.59 9.31 -13.93
C LYS A 35 6.41 9.85 -15.12
N PRO A 36 7.54 9.21 -15.48
CA PRO A 36 8.26 9.59 -16.68
C PRO A 36 7.39 9.38 -17.93
N PRO A 37 7.64 10.13 -19.02
CA PRO A 37 6.80 10.07 -20.23
C PRO A 37 6.60 8.65 -20.78
N GLU A 38 7.61 7.80 -20.69
CA GLU A 38 7.56 6.41 -21.17
C GLU A 38 6.52 5.56 -20.44
N SER A 39 6.17 5.93 -19.20
CA SER A 39 5.25 5.16 -18.35
C SER A 39 3.84 5.74 -18.31
N ARG A 40 3.61 6.96 -18.80
CA ARG A 40 2.35 7.68 -18.59
C ARG A 40 1.14 7.00 -19.21
N GLY A 41 1.32 6.33 -20.36
CA GLY A 41 0.24 5.68 -21.07
C GLY A 41 -0.21 4.33 -20.47
N ARG A 42 0.46 3.84 -19.44
CA ARG A 42 0.20 2.50 -18.87
C ARG A 42 -0.78 2.52 -17.72
N GLY A 43 -1.22 3.69 -17.26
CA GLY A 43 -2.05 3.82 -16.07
C GLY A 43 -1.26 3.63 -14.79
N GLY A 44 -1.98 3.54 -13.65
CA GLY A 44 -1.35 3.47 -12.35
C GLY A 44 -0.87 4.83 -11.85
N ALA A 45 -0.02 4.84 -10.85
CA ALA A 45 0.50 6.06 -10.24
C ALA A 45 1.78 5.77 -9.48
N TRP A 46 2.59 6.79 -9.26
CA TRP A 46 3.79 6.73 -8.44
C TRP A 46 3.62 7.64 -7.24
N TYR A 47 4.05 7.19 -6.07
CA TYR A 47 3.96 7.92 -4.81
C TYR A 47 5.32 7.99 -4.14
N GLN A 48 5.59 9.13 -3.50
CA GLN A 48 6.83 9.32 -2.72
C GLN A 48 6.60 8.97 -1.25
N LEU A 49 7.51 8.18 -0.68
CA LEU A 49 7.53 7.82 0.73
C LEU A 49 8.95 8.02 1.26
N GLY A 50 9.24 9.20 1.83
CA GLY A 50 10.60 9.51 2.23
C GLY A 50 11.56 9.39 1.05
N ASP A 51 12.59 8.56 1.17
CA ASP A 51 13.57 8.33 0.11
C ASP A 51 13.17 7.22 -0.85
N LEU A 52 12.04 6.57 -0.61
CA LEU A 52 11.54 5.46 -1.43
C LEU A 52 10.33 5.91 -2.23
N GLN A 53 9.98 5.11 -3.22
CA GLN A 53 8.73 5.30 -3.97
C GLN A 53 7.90 4.04 -3.92
N LEU A 54 6.59 4.22 -3.96
CA LEU A 54 5.63 3.14 -4.23
C LEU A 54 5.11 3.35 -5.65
N HIS A 55 5.25 2.33 -6.48
CA HIS A 55 4.70 2.32 -7.82
C HIS A 55 3.47 1.42 -7.84
N LEU A 56 2.35 1.96 -8.30
CA LEU A 56 1.12 1.23 -8.52
C LEU A 56 0.99 0.95 -10.01
N SER A 57 0.97 -0.31 -10.38
CA SER A 57 0.83 -0.75 -11.77
C SER A 57 -0.45 -1.54 -11.94
N LEU A 58 -0.91 -1.67 -13.19
CA LEU A 58 -2.13 -2.40 -13.51
C LEU A 58 -1.78 -3.75 -14.10
N GLU A 59 -2.39 -4.81 -13.55
CA GLU A 59 -2.11 -6.17 -13.97
C GLU A 59 -3.34 -7.04 -13.75
N ASP A 60 -3.95 -7.50 -14.84
CA ASP A 60 -5.09 -8.40 -14.78
C ASP A 60 -4.65 -9.85 -14.65
N GLY A 61 -5.57 -10.71 -14.24
CA GLY A 61 -5.35 -12.17 -14.20
C GLY A 61 -4.74 -12.70 -12.92
N LEU A 62 -4.39 -11.83 -11.98
CA LEU A 62 -3.93 -12.24 -10.65
C LEU A 62 -5.12 -12.27 -9.70
N GLY A 63 -5.29 -13.35 -8.95
CA GLY A 63 -6.37 -13.48 -7.99
C GLY A 63 -6.21 -12.51 -6.83
N ALA A 64 -7.33 -11.87 -6.45
CA ALA A 64 -7.38 -11.00 -5.28
C ALA A 64 -7.65 -11.79 -3.99
N ASP A 65 -7.80 -13.09 -4.04
CA ASP A 65 -8.02 -14.00 -2.92
C ASP A 65 -6.70 -14.23 -2.16
N CYS A 66 -6.22 -13.20 -1.54
CA CYS A 66 -4.88 -13.16 -1.00
C CYS A 66 -4.76 -13.92 0.30
N ILE A 67 -4.33 -15.16 0.22
CA ILE A 67 -3.77 -15.89 1.36
C ILE A 67 -2.26 -15.70 1.46
N SER A 68 -1.66 -14.97 0.52
CA SER A 68 -0.23 -14.70 0.52
C SER A 68 0.16 -13.84 1.72
N LYS A 69 1.29 -14.19 2.34
CA LYS A 69 1.87 -13.41 3.42
C LYS A 69 2.77 -12.28 2.92
N ARG A 70 2.97 -12.16 1.61
CA ARG A 70 3.76 -11.07 1.02
C ARG A 70 3.09 -9.73 1.34
N HIS A 71 3.88 -8.80 1.82
CA HIS A 71 3.36 -7.49 2.20
C HIS A 71 4.46 -6.43 2.18
N VAL A 72 4.03 -5.18 2.18
CA VAL A 72 4.89 -4.02 2.45
C VAL A 72 4.51 -3.50 3.83
N CYS A 73 5.50 -3.14 4.64
CA CYS A 73 5.26 -2.52 5.94
C CYS A 73 5.43 -1.02 5.81
N TYR A 74 4.39 -0.29 6.20
CA TYR A 74 4.40 1.17 6.28
C TYR A 74 4.46 1.57 7.74
N THR A 75 5.38 2.47 8.08
CA THR A 75 5.43 3.03 9.43
C THR A 75 4.67 4.34 9.47
N VAL A 76 3.89 4.54 10.52
CA VAL A 76 3.10 5.75 10.74
C VAL A 76 3.43 6.33 12.11
N SER A 77 3.19 7.63 12.29
CA SER A 77 3.44 8.28 13.57
C SER A 77 2.39 7.95 14.62
N SER A 78 1.16 7.66 14.20
CA SER A 78 0.05 7.28 15.09
C SER A 78 -0.74 6.13 14.50
N LEU A 79 -0.63 4.98 15.13
CA LEU A 79 -1.37 3.79 14.70
C LEU A 79 -2.88 3.98 14.91
N ALA A 80 -3.28 4.68 15.99
CA ALA A 80 -4.68 4.96 16.26
C ALA A 80 -5.32 5.84 15.17
N GLU A 81 -4.61 6.88 14.73
CA GLU A 81 -5.10 7.74 13.65
C GLU A 81 -5.20 7.00 12.33
N ALA A 82 -4.21 6.15 12.03
CA ALA A 82 -4.22 5.34 10.82
C ALA A 82 -5.41 4.37 10.83
N GLU A 83 -5.65 3.69 11.96
CA GLU A 83 -6.79 2.78 12.09
C GLU A 83 -8.11 3.51 11.85
N GLN A 84 -8.27 4.70 12.43
CA GLN A 84 -9.48 5.50 12.24
C GLN A 84 -9.71 5.84 10.76
N LYS A 85 -8.67 6.29 10.07
CA LYS A 85 -8.78 6.62 8.64
C LYS A 85 -9.18 5.43 7.79
N PHE A 86 -8.59 4.26 8.05
CA PHE A 86 -8.97 3.06 7.32
C PHE A 86 -10.42 2.66 7.62
N ARG A 87 -10.84 2.70 8.87
CA ARG A 87 -12.23 2.37 9.24
C ARG A 87 -13.22 3.32 8.60
N GLU A 88 -12.94 4.61 8.58
CA GLU A 88 -13.81 5.62 7.94
C GLU A 88 -13.94 5.38 6.44
N ALA A 89 -12.90 4.83 5.82
CA ALA A 89 -12.89 4.50 4.39
C ALA A 89 -13.51 3.12 4.10
N GLY A 90 -14.01 2.42 5.11
CA GLY A 90 -14.59 1.09 4.94
C GLY A 90 -13.56 -0.03 4.76
N VAL A 91 -12.31 0.22 5.11
CA VAL A 91 -11.24 -0.78 5.01
C VAL A 91 -11.23 -1.64 6.26
N GLU A 92 -11.23 -2.95 6.08
CA GLU A 92 -11.19 -3.88 7.19
C GLU A 92 -9.84 -3.85 7.89
N ILE A 93 -9.85 -3.73 9.21
CA ILE A 93 -8.65 -3.85 10.04
C ILE A 93 -8.46 -5.32 10.40
N ILE A 94 -7.29 -5.86 10.05
CA ILE A 94 -6.92 -7.24 10.35
C ILE A 94 -5.98 -7.20 11.55
N PRO A 95 -6.41 -7.68 12.73
CA PRO A 95 -5.56 -7.62 13.92
C PRO A 95 -4.30 -8.47 13.78
N ASP A 96 -3.25 -8.08 14.49
CA ASP A 96 -2.04 -8.87 14.61
C ASP A 96 -2.32 -10.06 15.55
N ASP A 97 -2.30 -11.27 15.02
CA ASP A 97 -2.53 -12.50 15.77
C ASP A 97 -1.24 -13.09 16.35
N MET A 98 -0.10 -12.48 16.06
CA MET A 98 1.20 -12.89 16.59
C MET A 98 1.98 -11.68 17.10
N PRO A 99 1.54 -11.06 18.21
CA PRO A 99 2.18 -9.85 18.70
C PRO A 99 3.65 -10.08 19.07
N THR A 100 4.47 -9.11 18.68
CA THR A 100 5.89 -9.07 19.03
C THR A 100 6.14 -7.94 20.01
N ALA A 101 6.81 -8.22 21.11
CA ALA A 101 7.09 -7.22 22.14
C ALA A 101 7.80 -6.00 21.54
N GLY A 102 7.28 -4.79 21.81
CA GLY A 102 7.83 -3.54 21.30
C GLY A 102 7.46 -3.23 19.85
N TRP A 103 6.58 -4.02 19.24
CA TRP A 103 6.17 -3.83 17.86
C TRP A 103 4.64 -3.82 17.76
N SER A 104 4.06 -2.64 17.61
CA SER A 104 2.61 -2.48 17.47
C SER A 104 2.25 -2.32 16.00
N ARG A 105 1.29 -3.12 15.54
CA ARG A 105 0.88 -3.14 14.13
C ARG A 105 -0.51 -3.71 13.94
N PHE A 106 -1.09 -3.43 12.78
CA PHE A 106 -2.22 -4.17 12.23
C PHE A 106 -2.00 -4.35 10.73
N TYR A 107 -2.89 -5.10 10.10
CA TYR A 107 -2.83 -5.30 8.64
C TYR A 107 -4.10 -4.80 8.00
N VAL A 108 -3.98 -4.39 6.75
CA VAL A 108 -5.11 -4.08 5.87
C VAL A 108 -4.82 -4.68 4.49
N ARG A 109 -5.83 -4.69 3.62
CA ARG A 109 -5.65 -5.02 2.21
C ARG A 109 -6.08 -3.87 1.34
N ASP A 110 -5.33 -3.62 0.27
CA ASP A 110 -5.73 -2.64 -0.73
C ASP A 110 -6.85 -3.22 -1.60
N PRO A 111 -7.46 -2.42 -2.50
CA PRO A 111 -8.56 -2.91 -3.35
C PRO A 111 -8.22 -4.10 -4.23
N GLY A 112 -6.95 -4.28 -4.59
CA GLY A 112 -6.49 -5.43 -5.37
C GLY A 112 -6.13 -6.65 -4.53
N GLY A 113 -6.27 -6.55 -3.20
CA GLY A 113 -5.97 -7.64 -2.27
C GLY A 113 -4.53 -7.68 -1.77
N ASN A 114 -3.69 -6.71 -2.14
CA ASN A 114 -2.33 -6.64 -1.59
C ASN A 114 -2.37 -6.43 -0.09
N ARG A 115 -1.57 -7.20 0.65
CA ARG A 115 -1.49 -7.08 2.10
C ARG A 115 -0.55 -5.94 2.47
N LEU A 116 -0.98 -5.11 3.41
CA LEU A 116 -0.16 -4.06 4.00
C LEU A 116 -0.05 -4.30 5.50
N GLU A 117 1.15 -4.13 6.02
CA GLU A 117 1.38 -4.02 7.45
C GLU A 117 1.48 -2.54 7.79
N ILE A 118 0.75 -2.10 8.82
CA ILE A 118 0.80 -0.72 9.30
C ILE A 118 1.37 -0.78 10.72
N ALA A 119 2.50 -0.16 10.92
CA ALA A 119 3.23 -0.21 12.19
C ALA A 119 3.54 1.19 12.67
N GLN A 120 3.65 1.35 13.99
CA GLN A 120 4.02 2.64 14.58
C GLN A 120 5.53 2.69 14.72
N GLY A 121 6.12 3.67 14.10
CA GLY A 121 7.55 3.91 14.13
C GLY A 121 7.95 5.14 14.89
#